data_ab20e5a79b592a7303d43b55b0196af2
#
_entry.id   ab20e5a79b592a7303d43b55b0196af2
#
_cell.length_a   1.000
_cell.length_b   1.000
_cell.length_c   1.000
_cell.angle_alpha   90.00
_cell.angle_beta   90.00
_cell.angle_gamma   90.00
#
_symmetry.space_group_name_H-M   'P 1'
#
loop_
_entity.id
_entity.type
_entity.pdbx_description
1 polymer ?
#
loop_
_entity_poly.entity_id
_entity_poly.type
_entity_poly.pdbx_seq_one_letter_code
_entity_poly.pdbx_strand_id
1 'polypeptide(L)'
;MGKYGSPFRSGYAAAKHALHGFFDVMRMEHQKDKIHVTMICPGFVKTSISKNSLSGDGSVTGIDDLATRKGMKVEDFALKMIRSVEQKKWEVSFGGKERLGLYLKRLSNKLLHNVVMRSKVR
;
A
#
# COMPACT_ATOMS: atom_id res chain seq x y z
N MET A 1 -0.23 -3.40 -0.61
CA MET A 1 -1.29 -4.21 -1.22
C MET A 1 -1.63 -3.80 -2.64
N GLY A 2 -1.45 -2.56 -3.07
CA GLY A 2 -1.67 -2.18 -4.47
C GLY A 2 -0.61 -2.69 -5.46
N LYS A 3 0.47 -3.28 -4.99
CA LYS A 3 1.58 -3.77 -5.83
C LYS A 3 1.74 -5.28 -5.82
N TYR A 4 1.36 -5.94 -4.74
CA TYR A 4 1.28 -7.40 -4.62
C TYR A 4 0.25 -7.78 -3.56
N GLY A 5 -0.28 -8.99 -3.68
CA GLY A 5 -1.31 -9.51 -2.77
C GLY A 5 -0.73 -10.18 -1.52
N SER A 6 -1.58 -10.40 -0.55
CA SER A 6 -1.34 -11.28 0.58
C SER A 6 -2.60 -12.13 0.86
N PRO A 7 -2.47 -13.27 1.55
CA PRO A 7 -3.60 -14.12 1.87
C PRO A 7 -4.75 -13.36 2.55
N PHE A 8 -5.97 -13.81 2.33
CA PHE A 8 -7.23 -13.29 2.90
C PHE A 8 -7.57 -11.83 2.55
N ARG A 9 -6.93 -11.25 1.52
CA ARG A 9 -7.14 -9.85 1.11
C ARG A 9 -7.35 -9.69 -0.40
N SER A 10 -7.99 -10.67 -1.05
CA SER A 10 -8.21 -10.66 -2.51
C SER A 10 -8.96 -9.43 -2.99
N GLY A 11 -10.14 -9.13 -2.41
CA GLY A 11 -10.93 -7.95 -2.77
C GLY A 11 -10.19 -6.64 -2.51
N TYR A 12 -9.52 -6.53 -1.35
CA TYR A 12 -8.72 -5.35 -1.04
C TYR A 12 -7.55 -5.17 -2.01
N ALA A 13 -6.82 -6.24 -2.32
CA ALA A 13 -5.72 -6.19 -3.28
C ALA A 13 -6.22 -5.84 -4.68
N ALA A 14 -7.33 -6.42 -5.13
CA ALA A 14 -7.94 -6.09 -6.42
C ALA A 14 -8.30 -4.60 -6.52
N ALA A 15 -9.02 -4.06 -5.52
CA ALA A 15 -9.38 -2.65 -5.47
C ALA A 15 -8.13 -1.72 -5.53
N LYS A 16 -7.09 -2.06 -4.76
CA LYS A 16 -5.86 -1.25 -4.75
C LYS A 16 -5.03 -1.37 -6.02
N HIS A 17 -5.06 -2.51 -6.73
CA HIS A 17 -4.44 -2.64 -8.06
C HIS A 17 -5.22 -1.87 -9.13
N ALA A 18 -6.55 -1.88 -9.06
CA ALA A 18 -7.40 -1.13 -9.98
C ALA A 18 -7.09 0.38 -9.96
N LEU A 19 -6.78 0.96 -8.78
CA LEU A 19 -6.40 2.37 -8.67
C LEU A 19 -5.15 2.70 -9.49
N HIS A 20 -4.19 1.79 -9.63
CA HIS A 20 -3.01 2.03 -10.46
C HIS A 20 -3.40 2.17 -11.92
N GLY A 21 -4.16 1.21 -12.47
CA GLY A 21 -4.63 1.29 -13.86
C GLY A 21 -5.47 2.54 -14.12
N PHE A 22 -6.43 2.84 -13.24
CA PHE A 22 -7.28 4.02 -13.36
C PHE A 22 -6.46 5.32 -13.41
N PHE A 23 -5.58 5.52 -12.44
CA PHE A 23 -4.80 6.76 -12.37
C PHE A 23 -3.69 6.86 -13.41
N ASP A 24 -3.19 5.74 -13.93
CA ASP A 24 -2.26 5.75 -15.06
C ASP A 24 -2.97 6.24 -16.32
N VAL A 25 -4.19 5.78 -16.60
CA VAL A 25 -5.02 6.26 -17.73
C VAL A 25 -5.38 7.74 -17.53
N MET A 26 -5.88 8.11 -16.35
CA MET A 26 -6.21 9.50 -16.04
C MET A 26 -5.03 10.46 -16.25
N ARG A 27 -3.83 10.05 -15.89
CA ARG A 27 -2.60 10.83 -16.12
C ARG A 27 -2.32 11.05 -17.59
N MET A 28 -2.54 10.02 -18.43
CA MET A 28 -2.35 10.11 -19.89
C MET A 28 -3.42 10.99 -20.54
N GLU A 29 -4.68 10.79 -20.19
CA GLU A 29 -5.80 11.54 -20.77
C GLU A 29 -5.75 13.03 -20.45
N HIS A 30 -5.33 13.38 -19.22
CA HIS A 30 -5.29 14.76 -18.72
C HIS A 30 -3.89 15.40 -18.74
N GLN A 31 -2.98 14.88 -19.56
CA GLN A 31 -1.63 15.42 -19.65
C GLN A 31 -1.61 16.91 -20.03
N LYS A 32 -2.54 17.35 -20.90
CA LYS A 32 -2.64 18.76 -21.34
C LYS A 32 -3.30 19.67 -20.30
N ASP A 33 -4.06 19.11 -19.37
CA ASP A 33 -4.82 19.86 -18.36
C ASP A 33 -3.98 20.24 -17.15
N LYS A 34 -2.66 19.96 -17.19
CA LYS A 34 -1.71 20.20 -16.09
C LYS A 34 -2.10 19.50 -14.78
N ILE A 35 -2.85 18.40 -14.88
CA ILE A 35 -3.20 17.56 -13.73
C ILE A 35 -2.02 16.65 -13.40
N HIS A 36 -1.58 16.68 -12.14
CA HIS A 36 -0.52 15.82 -11.64
C HIS A 36 -1.08 14.79 -10.66
N VAL A 37 -0.88 13.52 -10.99
CA VAL A 37 -1.29 12.40 -10.15
C VAL A 37 -0.06 11.79 -9.49
N THR A 38 -0.02 11.81 -8.17
CA THR A 38 1.01 11.14 -7.37
C THR A 38 0.41 9.92 -6.66
N MET A 39 0.83 8.72 -7.06
CA MET A 39 0.43 7.48 -6.40
C MET A 39 1.28 7.26 -5.14
N ILE A 40 0.62 7.25 -3.99
CA ILE A 40 1.26 7.00 -2.70
C ILE A 40 1.02 5.54 -2.29
N CYS A 41 2.09 4.77 -2.18
CA CYS A 41 2.06 3.36 -1.78
C CYS A 41 2.72 3.20 -0.40
N PRO A 42 1.98 3.42 0.69
CA PRO A 42 2.51 3.23 2.02
C PRO A 42 2.67 1.75 2.35
N GLY A 43 3.69 1.42 3.12
CA GLY A 43 3.75 0.20 3.88
C GLY A 43 2.91 0.32 5.15
N PHE A 44 3.45 -0.14 6.28
CA PHE A 44 2.75 -0.01 7.55
C PHE A 44 2.91 1.42 8.12
N VAL A 45 1.77 2.04 8.44
CA VAL A 45 1.71 3.34 9.12
C VAL A 45 1.00 3.12 10.46
N LYS A 46 1.54 3.69 11.53
CA LYS A 46 1.03 3.54 12.89
C LYS A 46 -0.30 4.28 13.05
N THR A 47 -1.40 3.56 12.84
CA THR A 47 -2.77 4.08 12.95
C THR A 47 -3.65 3.10 13.71
N SER A 48 -4.85 3.50 14.10
CA SER A 48 -5.84 2.63 14.73
C SER A 48 -6.64 1.77 13.74
N ILE A 49 -6.25 1.73 12.45
CA ILE A 49 -7.01 1.05 11.41
C ILE A 49 -7.20 -0.46 11.67
N SER A 50 -6.16 -1.13 12.17
CA SER A 50 -6.24 -2.57 12.49
C SER A 50 -7.21 -2.82 13.62
N LYS A 51 -7.15 -1.99 14.66
CA LYS A 51 -8.01 -2.08 15.84
C LYS A 51 -9.48 -1.84 15.50
N ASN A 52 -9.76 -0.95 14.55
CA ASN A 52 -11.09 -0.58 14.10
C ASN A 52 -11.57 -1.39 12.88
N SER A 53 -10.81 -2.39 12.44
CA SER A 53 -11.22 -3.25 11.32
C SER A 53 -12.38 -4.15 11.72
N LEU A 54 -13.22 -4.48 10.74
CA LEU A 54 -14.38 -5.36 10.95
C LEU A 54 -14.01 -6.81 10.66
N SER A 55 -14.55 -7.71 11.47
CA SER A 55 -14.59 -9.14 11.22
C SER A 55 -15.69 -9.50 10.20
N GLY A 56 -15.71 -10.76 9.73
CA GLY A 56 -16.71 -11.22 8.76
C GLY A 56 -18.15 -11.16 9.25
N ASP A 57 -18.36 -11.12 10.55
CA ASP A 57 -19.65 -10.96 11.22
C ASP A 57 -20.04 -9.49 11.48
N GLY A 58 -19.18 -8.54 11.05
CA GLY A 58 -19.40 -7.11 11.26
C GLY A 58 -18.94 -6.56 12.62
N SER A 59 -18.43 -7.40 13.51
CA SER A 59 -17.87 -6.94 14.80
C SER A 59 -16.51 -6.27 14.60
N VAL A 60 -16.15 -5.34 15.50
CA VAL A 60 -14.83 -4.70 15.52
C VAL A 60 -13.81 -5.71 16.07
N THR A 61 -12.71 -5.93 15.35
CA THR A 61 -11.69 -6.90 15.74
C THR A 61 -11.00 -6.56 17.07
N GLY A 62 -10.84 -5.29 17.40
CA GLY A 62 -10.13 -4.82 18.59
C GLY A 62 -8.64 -5.19 18.64
N ILE A 63 -8.14 -5.92 17.64
CA ILE A 63 -6.78 -6.45 17.59
C ILE A 63 -5.84 -5.41 17.02
N ASP A 64 -4.81 -5.08 17.77
CA ASP A 64 -3.75 -4.19 17.31
C ASP A 64 -2.65 -5.00 16.61
N ASP A 65 -2.54 -4.85 15.29
CA ASP A 65 -1.53 -5.56 14.49
C ASP A 65 -0.12 -5.05 14.82
N LEU A 66 0.76 -5.96 15.20
CA LEU A 66 2.17 -5.67 15.53
C LEU A 66 2.92 -4.97 14.40
N ALA A 67 2.61 -5.29 13.12
CA ALA A 67 3.24 -4.65 11.98
C ALA A 67 2.81 -3.17 11.86
N THR A 68 1.54 -2.89 12.12
CA THR A 68 1.00 -1.52 12.17
C THR A 68 1.60 -0.74 13.34
N ARG A 69 1.74 -1.34 14.53
CA ARG A 69 2.39 -0.70 15.69
C ARG A 69 3.83 -0.29 15.44
N LYS A 70 4.58 -1.10 14.68
CA LYS A 70 5.98 -0.83 14.29
C LYS A 70 6.09 -0.02 12.99
N GLY A 71 4.97 0.40 12.43
CA GLY A 71 4.91 1.20 11.22
C GLY A 71 5.48 2.61 11.38
N MET A 72 5.55 3.32 10.28
CA MET A 72 5.97 4.73 10.24
C MET A 72 4.99 5.58 11.06
N LYS A 73 5.48 6.60 11.76
CA LYS A 73 4.63 7.58 12.43
C LYS A 73 3.78 8.33 11.40
N VAL A 74 2.56 8.69 11.79
CA VAL A 74 1.61 9.39 10.90
C VAL A 74 2.17 10.72 10.42
N GLU A 75 2.81 11.47 11.32
CA GLU A 75 3.38 12.78 11.05
C GLU A 75 4.50 12.68 10.02
N ASP A 76 5.41 11.71 10.19
CA ASP A 76 6.51 11.46 9.25
C ASP A 76 5.99 11.04 7.87
N PHE A 77 4.94 10.22 7.85
CA PHE A 77 4.28 9.81 6.62
C PHE A 77 3.64 10.99 5.91
N ALA A 78 2.90 11.84 6.62
CA ALA A 78 2.24 13.02 6.08
C ALA A 78 3.25 13.99 5.44
N LEU A 79 4.35 14.28 6.13
CA LEU A 79 5.41 15.15 5.60
C LEU A 79 6.03 14.57 4.32
N LYS A 80 6.31 13.27 4.28
CA LYS A 80 6.84 12.60 3.09
C LYS A 80 5.85 12.62 1.93
N MET A 81 4.56 12.43 2.22
CA MET A 81 3.48 12.49 1.24
C MET A 81 3.41 13.89 0.61
N ILE A 82 3.33 14.94 1.42
CA ILE A 82 3.27 16.34 0.97
C ILE A 82 4.46 16.64 0.06
N ARG A 83 5.69 16.37 0.50
CA ARG A 83 6.89 16.57 -0.30
C ARG A 83 6.87 15.83 -1.64
N SER A 84 6.28 14.64 -1.67
CA SER A 84 6.19 13.85 -2.90
C SER A 84 5.21 14.47 -3.90
N VAL A 85 4.11 15.03 -3.41
CA VAL A 85 3.13 15.75 -4.21
C VAL A 85 3.74 17.07 -4.74
N GLU A 86 4.39 17.86 -3.88
CA GLU A 86 5.08 19.10 -4.27
C GLU A 86 6.14 18.85 -5.37
N GLN A 87 6.85 17.73 -5.27
CA GLN A 87 7.85 17.30 -6.25
C GLN A 87 7.23 16.63 -7.50
N LYS A 88 5.90 16.57 -7.58
CA LYS A 88 5.16 15.98 -8.71
C LYS A 88 5.63 14.55 -9.05
N LYS A 89 5.99 13.76 -8.03
CA LYS A 89 6.41 12.38 -8.23
C LYS A 89 5.24 11.55 -8.75
N TRP A 90 5.47 10.72 -9.72
CA TRP A 90 4.43 9.86 -10.30
C TRP A 90 3.99 8.76 -9.34
N GLU A 91 4.97 8.15 -8.69
CA GLU A 91 4.73 7.10 -7.72
C GLU A 91 5.83 7.09 -6.66
N VAL A 92 5.43 6.89 -5.41
CA VAL A 92 6.36 6.71 -4.30
C VAL A 92 5.90 5.58 -3.39
N SER A 93 6.84 4.80 -2.91
CA SER A 93 6.61 3.76 -1.92
C SER A 93 7.34 4.10 -0.64
N PHE A 94 6.59 4.17 0.45
CA PHE A 94 7.12 4.37 1.80
C PHE A 94 6.98 3.09 2.59
N GLY A 95 7.95 2.77 3.41
CA GLY A 95 7.91 1.60 4.28
C GLY A 95 9.29 1.02 4.53
N GLY A 96 9.30 -0.13 5.19
CA GLY A 96 10.48 -0.88 5.56
C GLY A 96 10.77 -2.05 4.61
N LYS A 97 10.95 -3.23 5.20
CA LYS A 97 11.32 -4.46 4.48
C LYS A 97 10.27 -4.93 3.45
N GLU A 98 9.00 -4.56 3.65
CA GLU A 98 7.91 -4.88 2.72
C GLU A 98 8.12 -4.30 1.32
N ARG A 99 8.93 -3.25 1.17
CA ARG A 99 9.33 -2.69 -0.13
C ARG A 99 10.13 -3.69 -0.97
N LEU A 100 10.84 -4.60 -0.33
CA LEU A 100 11.57 -5.65 -1.05
C LEU A 100 10.64 -6.55 -1.87
N GLY A 101 9.38 -6.72 -1.44
CA GLY A 101 8.37 -7.43 -2.19
C GLY A 101 8.12 -6.86 -3.59
N LEU A 102 8.32 -5.55 -3.80
CA LEU A 102 8.19 -4.91 -5.11
C LEU A 102 9.26 -5.42 -6.09
N TYR A 103 10.49 -5.51 -5.62
CA TYR A 103 11.61 -6.01 -6.43
C TYR A 103 11.50 -7.52 -6.66
N LEU A 104 11.11 -8.28 -5.62
CA LEU A 104 10.89 -9.71 -5.73
C LEU A 104 9.82 -10.05 -6.75
N LYS A 105 8.70 -9.29 -6.79
CA LYS A 105 7.66 -9.48 -7.80
C LYS A 105 8.18 -9.30 -9.21
N ARG A 106 9.09 -8.37 -9.41
CA ARG A 106 9.67 -8.07 -10.72
C ARG A 106 10.66 -9.15 -11.19
N LEU A 107 11.34 -9.80 -10.23
CA LEU A 107 12.31 -10.86 -10.51
C LEU A 107 11.63 -12.22 -10.67
N SER A 108 10.73 -12.58 -9.75
CA SER A 108 10.05 -13.87 -9.74
C SER A 108 8.81 -13.86 -8.87
N ASN A 109 7.65 -14.13 -9.51
CA ASN A 109 6.39 -14.26 -8.79
C ASN A 109 6.41 -15.45 -7.79
N LYS A 110 7.12 -16.55 -8.13
CA LYS A 110 7.27 -17.73 -7.26
C LYS A 110 8.08 -17.40 -6.00
N LEU A 111 9.14 -16.59 -6.15
CA LEU A 111 9.95 -16.16 -5.01
C LEU A 111 9.14 -15.24 -4.09
N LEU A 112 8.43 -14.27 -4.66
CA LEU A 112 7.53 -13.42 -3.88
C LEU A 112 6.48 -14.24 -3.14
N HIS A 113 5.81 -15.20 -3.82
CA HIS A 113 4.83 -16.08 -3.21
C HIS A 113 5.40 -16.77 -1.97
N ASN A 114 6.57 -17.39 -2.08
CA ASN A 114 7.21 -18.10 -0.98
C ASN A 114 7.54 -17.17 0.20
N VAL A 115 7.99 -15.95 -0.08
CA VAL A 115 8.30 -14.95 0.95
C VAL A 115 7.02 -14.47 1.65
N VAL A 116 5.97 -14.17 0.89
CA VAL A 116 4.68 -13.72 1.45
C VAL A 116 4.03 -14.81 2.31
N MET A 117 4.06 -16.08 1.86
CA MET A 117 3.49 -17.20 2.62
C MET A 117 4.22 -17.49 3.93
N ARG A 118 5.53 -17.19 3.99
CA ARG A 118 6.33 -17.31 5.22
C ARG A 118 6.21 -16.10 6.14
N SER A 119 5.76 -14.96 5.63
CA SER A 119 5.55 -13.77 6.44
C SER A 119 4.28 -13.93 7.29
N LYS A 120 4.40 -13.65 8.60
CA LYS A 120 3.26 -13.66 9.54
C LYS A 120 2.40 -12.39 9.34
N VAL A 121 1.84 -12.22 8.15
CA VAL A 121 0.86 -11.16 7.89
C VAL A 121 -0.52 -11.79 8.04
N ARG A 122 -1.04 -11.74 9.25
CA ARG A 122 -2.45 -12.03 9.55
C ARG A 122 -3.19 -10.74 9.79
#